data_1d6fe2d2fddf797127d7a9f1e7e30967
#
_entry.id   1d6fe2d2fddf797127d7a9f1e7e30967
#
_cell.length_a   1.000
_cell.length_b   1.000
_cell.length_c   1.000
_cell.angle_alpha   90.00
_cell.angle_beta   90.00
_cell.angle_gamma   90.00
#
_symmetry.space_group_name_H-M   'P 1'
#
loop_
_entity.id
_entity.type
_entity.pdbx_description
1 polymer ?
#
loop_
_entity_poly.entity_id
_entity_poly.type
_entity_poly.pdbx_seq_one_letter_code
_entity_poly.pdbx_strand_id
1 'polypeptide(L)' 'MSQYDYTMLKLAKMVSEVIARRHKISKIEAYVRFMKSETGKMLFNESTDMWHNGPDYIAEEYRREMYFKHHKKTLPIKA' A
#
# COMPACT_ATOMS: atom_id res chain seq x y z
N MET A 1 5.46 22.12 2.10
CA MET A 1 5.53 20.70 1.76
C MET A 1 6.81 20.43 0.99
N SER A 2 7.56 19.44 1.38
CA SER A 2 8.80 19.12 0.69
C SER A 2 8.49 18.35 -0.60
N GLN A 3 9.49 18.29 -1.48
CA GLN A 3 9.33 17.54 -2.71
C GLN A 3 9.10 16.06 -2.42
N TYR A 4 9.72 15.56 -1.35
CA TYR A 4 9.51 14.17 -0.92
C TYR A 4 8.05 13.95 -0.55
N ASP A 5 7.47 14.85 0.24
CA ASP A 5 6.07 14.70 0.65
C ASP A 5 5.13 14.71 -0.55
N TYR A 6 5.39 15.59 -1.50
CA TYR A 6 4.56 15.67 -2.70
C TYR A 6 4.62 14.35 -3.48
N THR A 7 5.82 13.81 -3.63
CA THR A 7 5.99 12.56 -4.35
C THR A 7 5.26 11.42 -3.66
N MET A 8 5.33 11.35 -2.33
CA MET A 8 4.66 10.31 -1.57
C MET A 8 3.16 10.39 -1.73
N LEU A 9 2.60 11.59 -1.65
CA LEU A 9 1.17 11.76 -1.78
C LEU A 9 0.71 11.38 -3.19
N LYS A 10 1.49 11.74 -4.20
CA LYS A 10 1.15 11.38 -5.57
C LYS A 10 1.17 9.87 -5.76
N LEU A 11 2.19 9.20 -5.21
CA LEU A 11 2.27 7.75 -5.31
C LEU A 11 1.12 7.08 -4.57
N ALA A 12 0.79 7.58 -3.38
CA ALA A 12 -0.32 7.02 -2.63
C ALA A 12 -1.62 7.12 -3.42
N LYS A 13 -1.81 8.23 -4.11
CA LYS A 13 -3.00 8.40 -4.93
C LYS A 13 -3.02 7.40 -6.07
N MET A 14 -1.88 7.22 -6.74
CA MET A 14 -1.80 6.29 -7.86
C MET A 14 -2.01 4.85 -7.42
N VAL A 15 -1.42 4.49 -6.28
CA VAL A 15 -1.60 3.15 -5.71
C VAL A 15 -3.06 2.93 -5.36
N SER A 16 -3.70 3.95 -4.77
CA SER A 16 -5.10 3.83 -4.40
C SER A 16 -5.99 3.58 -5.62
N GLU A 17 -5.66 4.20 -6.75
CA GLU A 17 -6.42 3.97 -7.97
C GLU A 17 -6.29 2.53 -8.45
N VAL A 18 -5.10 1.96 -8.34
CA VAL A 18 -4.91 0.56 -8.70
C VAL A 18 -5.71 -0.35 -7.77
N ILE A 19 -5.65 -0.08 -6.47
CA ILE A 19 -6.39 -0.87 -5.49
C ILE A 19 -7.89 -0.77 -5.74
N ALA A 20 -8.37 0.44 -6.02
CA ALA A 20 -9.80 0.65 -6.26
C ALA A 20 -10.27 -0.20 -7.44
N ARG A 21 -9.49 -0.26 -8.51
CA ARG A 21 -9.88 -1.04 -9.66
C ARG A 21 -9.85 -2.54 -9.36
N ARG A 22 -8.83 -2.99 -8.65
CA ARG A 22 -8.68 -4.42 -8.37
C ARG A 22 -9.76 -4.94 -7.42
N HIS A 23 -10.14 -4.12 -6.46
CA HIS A 23 -11.09 -4.56 -5.42
C HIS A 23 -12.49 -4.00 -5.65
N LYS A 24 -12.68 -3.22 -6.72
CA LYS A 24 -13.98 -2.66 -7.08
C LYS A 24 -14.57 -1.84 -5.94
N ILE A 25 -13.76 -1.00 -5.36
CA ILE A 25 -14.18 -0.07 -4.32
C ILE A 25 -13.87 1.35 -4.79
N SER A 26 -14.39 2.34 -4.07
CA SER A 26 -14.15 3.73 -4.45
C SER A 26 -12.69 4.10 -4.22
N LYS A 27 -12.25 5.15 -4.92
CA LYS A 27 -10.88 5.63 -4.76
C LYS A 27 -10.65 6.13 -3.34
N ILE A 28 -11.65 6.77 -2.76
CA ILE A 28 -11.52 7.29 -1.40
C ILE A 28 -11.37 6.15 -0.42
N GLU A 29 -12.19 5.12 -0.56
CA GLU A 29 -12.08 3.97 0.32
C GLU A 29 -10.74 3.27 0.16
N ALA A 30 -10.29 3.12 -1.07
CA ALA A 30 -8.99 2.50 -1.34
C ALA A 30 -7.86 3.31 -0.70
N TYR A 31 -7.95 4.62 -0.80
CA TYR A 31 -6.96 5.50 -0.22
C TYR A 31 -6.89 5.35 1.30
N VAL A 32 -8.05 5.36 1.94
CA VAL A 32 -8.11 5.22 3.40
C VAL A 32 -7.53 3.88 3.82
N ARG A 33 -7.93 2.81 3.14
CA ARG A 33 -7.41 1.48 3.47
C ARG A 33 -5.90 1.41 3.30
N PHE A 34 -5.40 1.98 2.20
CA PHE A 34 -3.97 1.96 1.93
C PHE A 34 -3.21 2.74 2.99
N MET A 35 -3.70 3.92 3.36
CA MET A 35 -3.00 4.75 4.32
C MET A 35 -2.96 4.12 5.71
N LYS A 36 -3.91 3.27 6.02
CA LYS A 36 -3.94 2.57 7.29
C LYS A 36 -3.09 1.30 7.29
N SER A 37 -2.69 0.83 6.12
CA SER A 37 -1.95 -0.42 6.00
C SER A 37 -0.49 -0.24 6.37
N GLU A 38 0.17 -1.35 6.63
CA GLU A 38 1.62 -1.31 6.87
C GLU A 38 2.36 -0.89 5.61
N THR A 39 1.87 -1.32 4.44
CA THR A 39 2.46 -0.92 3.19
C THR A 39 2.40 0.60 3.02
N GLY A 40 1.26 1.19 3.37
CA GLY A 40 1.13 2.64 3.30
C GLY A 40 2.08 3.34 4.25
N LYS A 41 2.23 2.80 5.45
CA LYS A 41 3.15 3.38 6.42
C LYS A 41 4.60 3.28 5.92
N MET A 42 4.94 2.17 5.28
CA MET A 42 6.28 2.01 4.75
C MET A 42 6.55 2.99 3.62
N LEU A 43 5.55 3.27 2.80
CA LEU A 43 5.73 4.23 1.73
C LEU A 43 6.15 5.61 2.27
N PHE A 44 5.55 6.00 3.39
CA PHE A 44 5.83 7.30 3.98
C PHE A 44 7.01 7.27 4.95
N ASN A 45 7.67 6.14 5.09
CA ASN A 45 8.86 6.02 5.90
C ASN A 45 10.08 6.10 4.98
N GLU A 46 10.80 7.19 5.08
CA GLU A 46 11.91 7.48 4.17
C GLU A 46 12.95 6.38 4.18
N SER A 47 13.15 5.72 5.32
CA SER A 47 14.20 4.73 5.45
C SER A 47 13.92 3.44 4.68
N THR A 48 12.68 3.22 4.25
CA THR A 48 12.35 2.00 3.51
C THR A 48 12.62 2.11 2.02
N ASP A 49 12.81 3.33 1.51
CA ASP A 49 12.99 3.57 0.08
C ASP A 49 11.86 3.03 -0.79
N MET A 50 10.72 2.74 -0.19
CA MET A 50 9.58 2.20 -0.93
C MET A 50 9.15 3.13 -2.06
N TRP A 51 9.33 4.44 -1.85
CA TRP A 51 8.90 5.44 -2.80
C TRP A 51 9.67 5.40 -4.12
N HIS A 52 10.81 4.69 -4.16
CA HIS A 52 11.56 4.51 -5.40
C HIS A 52 10.88 3.53 -6.35
N ASN A 53 9.98 2.72 -5.83
CA ASN A 53 9.29 1.74 -6.64
C ASN A 53 8.04 2.35 -7.25
N GLY A 54 7.57 1.77 -8.36
CA GLY A 54 6.40 2.29 -9.02
C GLY A 54 5.12 1.92 -8.28
N PRO A 55 4.00 2.55 -8.67
CA PRO A 55 2.73 2.28 -7.99
C PRO A 55 2.27 0.83 -8.12
N ASP A 56 2.60 0.17 -9.23
CA ASP A 56 2.21 -1.23 -9.38
C ASP A 56 2.91 -2.12 -8.38
N TYR A 57 4.19 -1.86 -8.13
CA TYR A 57 4.94 -2.61 -7.14
C TYR A 57 4.34 -2.40 -5.75
N ILE A 58 4.05 -1.15 -5.41
CA ILE A 58 3.52 -0.83 -4.09
C ILE A 58 2.14 -1.45 -3.91
N ALA A 59 1.30 -1.41 -4.95
CA ALA A 59 -0.01 -2.04 -4.89
C ALA A 59 0.11 -3.55 -4.71
N GLU A 60 1.13 -4.17 -5.29
CA GLU A 60 1.35 -5.58 -5.12
C GLU A 60 1.77 -5.92 -3.70
N GLU A 61 2.60 -5.06 -3.08
CA GLU A 61 2.97 -5.26 -1.69
C GLU A 61 1.74 -5.13 -0.79
N TYR A 62 0.85 -4.20 -1.11
CA TYR A 62 -0.40 -4.07 -0.36
C TYR A 62 -1.24 -5.33 -0.51
N ARG A 63 -1.31 -5.88 -1.72
CA ARG A 63 -2.08 -7.11 -1.94
C ARG A 63 -1.53 -8.26 -1.11
N ARG A 64 -0.20 -8.37 -1.05
CA ARG A 64 0.42 -9.41 -0.24
C ARG A 64 0.11 -9.23 1.23
N GLU A 65 0.15 -7.99 1.69
CA GLU A 65 -0.17 -7.70 3.08
C GLU A 65 -1.59 -8.13 3.41
N MET A 66 -2.53 -7.80 2.54
CA MET A 66 -3.92 -8.17 2.78
C MET A 66 -4.11 -9.68 2.73
N TYR A 67 -3.41 -10.33 1.83
CA TYR A 67 -3.48 -11.78 1.74
C TYR A 67 -3.03 -12.42 3.05
N PHE A 68 -1.89 -12.01 3.57
CA PHE A 68 -1.38 -12.59 4.80
C PHE A 68 -2.25 -12.26 6.00
N LYS A 69 -2.82 -11.06 6.04
CA LYS A 69 -3.71 -10.72 7.14
C LYS A 69 -4.95 -11.61 7.15
N HIS A 70 -5.50 -11.86 5.98
CA HIS A 70 -6.71 -12.66 5.90
C HIS A 70 -6.45 -14.16 6.08
N HIS A 71 -5.23 -14.60 5.83
CA HIS A 71 -4.89 -16.01 5.89
C HIS A 71 -3.97 -16.37 7.04
N LYS A 72 -3.77 -15.47 7.98
CA LYS A 72 -2.80 -15.72 9.02
C LYS A 72 -3.15 -16.91 9.89
N LYS A 73 -4.43 -17.25 9.99
CA LYS A 73 -4.83 -18.42 10.76
C LYS A 73 -4.46 -19.72 10.10
N THR A 74 -4.30 -19.70 8.80
CA THR A 74 -3.98 -20.91 8.07
C THR A 74 -2.48 -21.05 7.80
N LEU A 75 -1.72 -20.02 8.10
CA LEU A 75 -0.28 -20.09 7.88
C LEU A 75 0.36 -20.95 8.95
N PRO A 76 1.22 -21.88 8.55
CA PRO A 76 1.98 -22.63 9.53
C PRO A 76 2.95 -21.69 10.16
N ILE A 77 2.77 -21.54 11.39
CA ILE A 77 3.65 -20.62 12.00
C ILE A 77 4.97 -21.22 12.09
N LYS A 78 5.29 -21.34 11.93
CA LYS A 78 6.32 -21.54 12.07
C LYS A 78 6.86 -21.65 12.82
N ALA A 79 6.88 -21.74 12.96
CA ALA A 79 7.33 -21.98 13.66
C ALA A 79 8.26 -22.12 14.24
#